data_fafa82c9d0fac896710b61a86c9ae1e3
#
_entry.id   fafa82c9d0fac896710b61a86c9ae1e3
#
_cell.length_a   1.000
_cell.length_b   1.000
_cell.length_c   1.000
_cell.angle_alpha   90.00
_cell.angle_beta   90.00
_cell.angle_gamma   90.00
#
_symmetry.space_group_name_H-M   'P 1'
#
loop_
_entity.id
_entity.type
_entity.pdbx_description
1 polymer ?
#
loop_
_entity_poly.entity_id
_entity_poly.type
_entity_poly.pdbx_seq_one_letter_code
_entity_poly.pdbx_strand_id
1 'polypeptide(L)'
;ATALMTVPSEDASHLKNAKTEIEVALATLTAEGSDAEVAEAEMNLGLICQTLNSMHMLPIQPAISAYQRSLRTFDKVEYPKEFAILQSNLATAFLSMPFTDQSGKMREALAVQAFEEALTVVNFVDHPNEYAMLQNNLGNALQYVSSSHRVENGYRALEAYDEALKVRTVRDMP
;
A
#
# COMPACT_ATOMS: atom_id res chain seq x y z
N ALA A 1 -15.04 10.40 -8.47
CA ALA A 1 -13.59 10.22 -8.66
C ALA A 1 -13.22 8.75 -8.87
N THR A 2 -13.69 7.85 -7.99
CA THR A 2 -13.38 6.40 -8.06
C THR A 2 -13.81 5.77 -9.40
N ALA A 3 -14.96 6.16 -9.97
CA ALA A 3 -15.42 5.67 -11.28
C ALA A 3 -14.47 5.98 -12.44
N LEU A 4 -13.76 7.10 -12.37
CA LEU A 4 -12.78 7.50 -13.40
C LEU A 4 -11.50 6.66 -13.38
N MET A 5 -11.19 6.01 -12.24
CA MET A 5 -10.00 5.14 -12.12
C MET A 5 -10.15 3.80 -12.86
N THR A 6 -11.38 3.39 -13.17
CA THR A 6 -11.67 2.10 -13.82
C THR A 6 -11.70 2.19 -15.35
N VAL A 7 -11.54 3.36 -15.92
CA VAL A 7 -11.56 3.57 -17.40
C VAL A 7 -10.20 3.17 -17.98
N PRO A 8 -10.12 2.13 -18.82
CA PRO A 8 -8.88 1.80 -19.54
C PRO A 8 -8.54 2.93 -20.52
N SER A 9 -7.44 3.60 -20.29
CA SER A 9 -6.98 4.71 -21.14
C SER A 9 -5.45 4.81 -21.04
N GLU A 10 -4.79 4.97 -22.17
CA GLU A 10 -3.35 5.30 -22.21
C GLU A 10 -3.09 6.75 -21.78
N ASP A 11 -4.12 7.57 -21.78
CA ASP A 11 -4.06 8.96 -21.35
C ASP A 11 -4.41 9.10 -19.87
N ALA A 12 -3.50 9.68 -19.11
CA ALA A 12 -3.68 9.94 -17.67
C ALA A 12 -4.60 11.14 -17.37
N SER A 13 -5.25 11.73 -18.35
CA SER A 13 -6.14 12.88 -18.13
C SER A 13 -7.29 12.57 -17.17
N HIS A 14 -7.87 11.38 -17.28
CA HIS A 14 -8.94 10.92 -16.37
C HIS A 14 -8.45 10.77 -14.91
N LEU A 15 -7.20 10.33 -14.69
CA LEU A 15 -6.62 10.24 -13.34
C LEU A 15 -6.33 11.63 -12.76
N LYS A 16 -5.87 12.58 -13.59
CA LYS A 16 -5.67 13.97 -13.17
C LYS A 16 -6.99 14.63 -12.82
N ASN A 17 -8.03 14.39 -13.59
CA ASN A 17 -9.38 14.89 -13.29
C ASN A 17 -9.92 14.25 -12.00
N ALA A 18 -9.79 12.93 -11.83
CA ALA A 18 -10.17 12.23 -10.61
C ALA A 18 -9.43 12.78 -9.38
N LYS A 19 -8.13 13.08 -9.51
CA LYS A 19 -7.35 13.72 -8.44
C LYS A 19 -7.94 15.09 -8.06
N THR A 20 -8.22 15.92 -9.04
CA THR A 20 -8.80 17.25 -8.80
C THR A 20 -10.17 17.16 -8.14
N GLU A 21 -11.03 16.26 -8.61
CA GLU A 21 -12.36 16.05 -8.03
C GLU A 21 -12.29 15.58 -6.56
N ILE A 22 -11.38 14.65 -6.23
CA ILE A 22 -11.26 14.18 -4.87
C ILE A 22 -10.64 15.23 -3.94
N GLU A 23 -9.74 16.08 -4.44
CA GLU A 23 -9.19 17.20 -3.67
C GLU A 23 -10.27 18.25 -3.36
N VAL A 24 -11.18 18.52 -4.30
CA VAL A 24 -12.34 19.38 -4.07
C VAL A 24 -13.32 18.74 -3.07
N ALA A 25 -13.61 17.45 -3.23
CA ALA A 25 -14.47 16.71 -2.31
C ALA A 25 -13.90 16.70 -0.88
N LEU A 26 -12.58 16.52 -0.72
CA LEU A 26 -11.92 16.57 0.58
C LEU A 26 -12.12 17.90 1.31
N ALA A 27 -12.12 19.02 0.60
CA ALA A 27 -12.37 20.34 1.21
C ALA A 27 -13.79 20.41 1.83
N THR A 28 -14.78 19.84 1.16
CA THR A 28 -16.17 19.78 1.67
C THR A 28 -16.29 18.75 2.79
N LEU A 29 -15.75 17.53 2.60
CA LEU A 29 -15.80 16.46 3.61
C LEU A 29 -15.10 16.85 4.91
N THR A 30 -14.00 17.57 4.83
CA THR A 30 -13.29 18.06 6.04
C THR A 30 -14.14 19.04 6.86
N ALA A 31 -15.07 19.77 6.22
CA ALA A 31 -15.95 20.72 6.91
C ALA A 31 -17.25 20.10 7.41
N GLU A 32 -17.81 19.14 6.69
CA GLU A 32 -19.18 18.66 6.87
C GLU A 32 -19.29 17.11 6.96
N GLY A 33 -18.23 16.38 6.59
CA GLY A 33 -18.21 14.91 6.56
C GLY A 33 -17.80 14.28 7.89
N SER A 34 -17.94 12.96 7.97
CA SER A 34 -17.39 12.16 9.06
C SER A 34 -15.90 11.91 8.86
N ASP A 35 -15.18 11.59 9.94
CA ASP A 35 -13.75 11.24 9.88
C ASP A 35 -13.50 10.03 8.94
N ALA A 36 -14.43 9.07 8.91
CA ALA A 36 -14.33 7.91 8.02
C ALA A 36 -14.46 8.29 6.53
N GLU A 37 -15.37 9.20 6.17
CA GLU A 37 -15.50 9.69 4.80
C GLU A 37 -14.26 10.47 4.35
N VAL A 38 -13.69 11.28 5.23
CA VAL A 38 -12.42 11.97 4.98
C VAL A 38 -11.30 10.95 4.79
N ALA A 39 -11.20 9.95 5.65
CA ALA A 39 -10.17 8.90 5.57
C ALA A 39 -10.28 8.07 4.28
N GLU A 40 -11.52 7.73 3.86
CA GLU A 40 -11.75 7.03 2.59
C GLU A 40 -11.34 7.89 1.39
N ALA A 41 -11.68 9.17 1.40
CA ALA A 41 -11.27 10.10 0.35
C ALA A 41 -9.73 10.26 0.29
N GLU A 42 -9.05 10.33 1.44
CA GLU A 42 -7.59 10.36 1.51
C GLU A 42 -6.97 9.04 1.00
N MET A 43 -7.53 7.88 1.33
CA MET A 43 -7.08 6.60 0.80
C MET A 43 -7.16 6.55 -0.73
N ASN A 44 -8.29 7.01 -1.29
CA ASN A 44 -8.52 7.08 -2.74
C ASN A 44 -7.56 8.09 -3.41
N LEU A 45 -7.31 9.24 -2.79
CA LEU A 45 -6.32 10.20 -3.27
C LEU A 45 -4.92 9.59 -3.31
N GLY A 46 -4.54 8.84 -2.27
CA GLY A 46 -3.28 8.10 -2.21
C GLY A 46 -3.13 7.14 -3.39
N LEU A 47 -4.18 6.37 -3.69
CA LEU A 47 -4.19 5.40 -4.79
C LEU A 47 -4.06 6.09 -6.17
N ILE A 48 -4.77 7.19 -6.39
CA ILE A 48 -4.64 8.00 -7.61
C ILE A 48 -3.21 8.53 -7.76
N CYS A 49 -2.63 9.10 -6.69
CA CYS A 49 -1.28 9.63 -6.71
C CYS A 49 -0.24 8.54 -6.96
N GLN A 50 -0.41 7.35 -6.38
CA GLN A 50 0.48 6.20 -6.61
C GLN A 50 0.40 5.72 -8.07
N THR A 51 -0.80 5.67 -8.64
CA THR A 51 -1.01 5.32 -10.06
C THR A 51 -0.35 6.36 -10.98
N LEU A 52 -0.51 7.64 -10.70
CA LEU A 52 0.17 8.70 -11.45
C LEU A 52 1.71 8.65 -11.29
N ASN A 53 2.20 8.21 -10.13
CA ASN A 53 3.63 7.98 -9.93
C ASN A 53 4.15 6.82 -10.79
N SER A 54 3.43 5.71 -10.88
CA SER A 54 3.83 4.59 -11.75
C SER A 54 3.89 4.98 -13.24
N MET A 55 3.14 6.01 -13.64
CA MET A 55 3.20 6.63 -14.97
C MET A 55 4.25 7.76 -15.07
N HIS A 56 5.09 7.95 -14.05
CA HIS A 56 6.11 9.01 -13.96
C HIS A 56 5.56 10.45 -14.05
N MET A 57 4.30 10.66 -13.70
CA MET A 57 3.63 11.96 -13.79
C MET A 57 3.64 12.76 -12.48
N LEU A 58 3.80 12.08 -11.35
CA LEU A 58 3.91 12.68 -10.02
C LEU A 58 4.99 12.00 -9.19
N PRO A 59 5.61 12.69 -8.23
CA PRO A 59 6.42 12.05 -7.21
C PRO A 59 5.52 11.21 -6.29
N ILE A 60 6.12 10.23 -5.56
CA ILE A 60 5.35 9.32 -4.70
C ILE A 60 4.91 9.94 -3.37
N GLN A 61 5.56 11.02 -2.92
CA GLN A 61 5.31 11.65 -1.62
C GLN A 61 3.86 12.04 -1.35
N PRO A 62 3.08 12.59 -2.31
CA PRO A 62 1.66 12.85 -2.12
C PRO A 62 0.86 11.60 -1.76
N ALA A 63 1.15 10.44 -2.38
CA ALA A 63 0.50 9.18 -2.05
C ALA A 63 0.79 8.75 -0.61
N ILE A 64 2.07 8.77 -0.21
CA ILE A 64 2.49 8.45 1.16
C ILE A 64 1.78 9.33 2.18
N SER A 65 1.74 10.65 1.93
CA SER A 65 1.09 11.59 2.84
C SER A 65 -0.42 11.34 2.96
N ALA A 66 -1.09 11.02 1.87
CA ALA A 66 -2.52 10.71 1.85
C ALA A 66 -2.82 9.43 2.65
N TYR A 67 -2.07 8.35 2.42
CA TYR A 67 -2.20 7.11 3.20
C TYR A 67 -1.96 7.31 4.69
N GLN A 68 -0.93 8.10 5.06
CA GLN A 68 -0.66 8.42 6.46
C GLN A 68 -1.77 9.24 7.12
N ARG A 69 -2.45 10.14 6.39
CA ARG A 69 -3.61 10.87 6.91
C ARG A 69 -4.80 9.94 7.11
N SER A 70 -5.09 9.07 6.16
CA SER A 70 -6.14 8.05 6.26
C SER A 70 -5.95 7.11 7.45
N LEU A 71 -4.71 6.68 7.73
CA LEU A 71 -4.35 5.83 8.87
C LEU A 71 -4.56 6.48 10.26
N ARG A 72 -4.85 7.77 10.33
CA ARG A 72 -5.22 8.42 11.59
C ARG A 72 -6.61 8.03 12.07
N THR A 73 -7.48 7.68 11.13
CA THR A 73 -8.86 7.25 11.38
C THR A 73 -9.02 5.74 11.23
N PHE A 74 -8.50 5.17 10.15
CA PHE A 74 -8.58 3.73 9.91
C PHE A 74 -7.51 2.99 10.68
N ASP A 75 -7.78 2.74 11.96
CA ASP A 75 -6.93 1.94 12.83
C ASP A 75 -7.20 0.44 12.73
N LYS A 76 -6.31 -0.37 13.28
CA LYS A 76 -6.38 -1.83 13.18
C LYS A 76 -7.48 -2.50 14.02
N VAL A 77 -8.12 -1.78 14.92
CA VAL A 77 -9.14 -2.31 15.84
C VAL A 77 -10.53 -2.08 15.27
N GLU A 78 -10.83 -0.86 14.86
CA GLU A 78 -12.14 -0.49 14.33
C GLU A 78 -12.28 -0.76 12.83
N TYR A 79 -11.17 -0.63 12.08
CA TYR A 79 -11.16 -0.74 10.61
C TYR A 79 -10.03 -1.66 10.11
N PRO A 80 -9.97 -2.94 10.57
CA PRO A 80 -8.84 -3.84 10.27
C PRO A 80 -8.61 -4.05 8.77
N LYS A 81 -9.66 -4.05 7.97
CA LYS A 81 -9.59 -4.25 6.51
C LYS A 81 -8.97 -3.03 5.81
N GLU A 82 -9.46 -1.83 6.11
CA GLU A 82 -8.96 -0.57 5.56
C GLU A 82 -7.52 -0.33 6.03
N PHE A 83 -7.23 -0.64 7.29
CA PHE A 83 -5.87 -0.59 7.85
C PHE A 83 -4.90 -1.48 7.05
N ALA A 84 -5.25 -2.74 6.79
CA ALA A 84 -4.42 -3.65 6.02
C ALA A 84 -4.15 -3.16 4.59
N ILE A 85 -5.18 -2.65 3.91
CA ILE A 85 -5.08 -2.07 2.57
C ILE A 85 -4.12 -0.87 2.58
N LEU A 86 -4.30 0.04 3.53
CA LEU A 86 -3.47 1.24 3.67
C LEU A 86 -2.00 0.90 3.95
N GLN A 87 -1.75 -0.04 4.86
CA GLN A 87 -0.39 -0.48 5.17
C GLN A 87 0.28 -1.15 3.96
N SER A 88 -0.44 -1.99 3.22
CA SER A 88 0.07 -2.61 1.99
C SER A 88 0.42 -1.56 0.91
N ASN A 89 -0.47 -0.58 0.70
CA ASN A 89 -0.25 0.50 -0.25
C ASN A 89 0.92 1.39 0.18
N LEU A 90 1.02 1.71 1.47
CA LEU A 90 2.10 2.50 2.04
C LEU A 90 3.45 1.80 1.89
N ALA A 91 3.52 0.49 2.13
CA ALA A 91 4.72 -0.31 1.91
C ALA A 91 5.19 -0.23 0.44
N THR A 92 4.26 -0.43 -0.50
CA THR A 92 4.53 -0.33 -1.94
C THR A 92 4.98 1.08 -2.33
N ALA A 93 4.36 2.11 -1.74
CA ALA A 93 4.74 3.50 -1.98
C ALA A 93 6.17 3.80 -1.45
N PHE A 94 6.56 3.26 -0.29
CA PHE A 94 7.93 3.38 0.20
C PHE A 94 8.94 2.73 -0.75
N LEU A 95 8.64 1.54 -1.28
CA LEU A 95 9.51 0.87 -2.25
C LEU A 95 9.62 1.64 -3.58
N SER A 96 8.63 2.46 -3.92
CA SER A 96 8.61 3.29 -5.13
C SER A 96 9.39 4.62 -4.98
N MET A 97 9.88 4.95 -3.78
CA MET A 97 10.72 6.13 -3.59
C MET A 97 12.06 5.97 -4.32
N PRO A 98 12.57 7.03 -4.99
CA PRO A 98 13.86 6.96 -5.67
C PRO A 98 15.00 6.71 -4.67
N PHE A 99 16.04 6.01 -5.14
CA PHE A 99 17.25 5.74 -4.36
C PHE A 99 18.01 7.03 -4.12
N THR A 100 18.22 7.38 -2.85
CA THR A 100 19.22 8.33 -2.39
C THR A 100 20.00 7.67 -1.24
N ASP A 101 21.29 7.71 -1.27
CA ASP A 101 22.25 6.85 -0.54
C ASP A 101 21.90 6.41 0.90
N GLN A 102 21.52 7.30 1.79
CA GLN A 102 21.17 6.95 3.17
C GLN A 102 19.68 6.68 3.39
N SER A 103 18.80 7.27 2.59
CA SER A 103 17.37 7.09 2.72
C SER A 103 16.86 5.75 2.17
N GLY A 104 17.65 5.07 1.33
CA GLY A 104 17.30 3.76 0.78
C GLY A 104 17.04 2.70 1.86
N LYS A 105 17.95 2.60 2.85
CA LYS A 105 17.83 1.63 3.95
C LYS A 105 16.59 1.89 4.84
N MET A 106 16.32 3.16 5.13
CA MET A 106 15.16 3.55 5.93
C MET A 106 13.85 3.22 5.20
N ARG A 107 13.79 3.50 3.91
CA ARG A 107 12.66 3.21 3.04
C ARG A 107 12.32 1.72 3.01
N GLU A 108 13.34 0.87 2.81
CA GLU A 108 13.20 -0.58 2.79
C GLU A 108 12.69 -1.11 4.14
N ALA A 109 13.25 -0.60 5.26
CA ALA A 109 12.79 -0.96 6.59
C ALA A 109 11.34 -0.53 6.85
N LEU A 110 10.95 0.67 6.43
CA LEU A 110 9.56 1.15 6.53
C LEU A 110 8.59 0.31 5.70
N ALA A 111 9.00 -0.14 4.52
CA ALA A 111 8.17 -1.02 3.71
C ALA A 111 7.97 -2.39 4.36
N VAL A 112 9.02 -2.99 4.89
CA VAL A 112 8.93 -4.25 5.64
C VAL A 112 8.00 -4.09 6.85
N GLN A 113 8.20 -3.04 7.66
CA GLN A 113 7.36 -2.76 8.81
C GLN A 113 5.88 -2.61 8.42
N ALA A 114 5.58 -1.91 7.34
CA ALA A 114 4.20 -1.71 6.90
C ALA A 114 3.54 -3.02 6.42
N PHE A 115 4.26 -3.91 5.74
CA PHE A 115 3.73 -5.25 5.41
C PHE A 115 3.50 -6.09 6.67
N GLU A 116 4.41 -6.05 7.64
CA GLU A 116 4.25 -6.75 8.92
C GLU A 116 3.04 -6.21 9.70
N GLU A 117 2.82 -4.91 9.72
CA GLU A 117 1.62 -4.30 10.34
C GLU A 117 0.33 -4.76 9.64
N ALA A 118 0.30 -4.84 8.31
CA ALA A 118 -0.85 -5.39 7.59
C ALA A 118 -1.14 -6.84 7.99
N LEU A 119 -0.09 -7.66 8.15
CA LEU A 119 -0.21 -9.06 8.57
C LEU A 119 -0.67 -9.24 10.02
N THR A 120 -0.69 -8.18 10.85
CA THR A 120 -1.27 -8.27 12.20
C THR A 120 -2.79 -8.44 12.20
N VAL A 121 -3.47 -8.06 11.12
CA VAL A 121 -4.93 -8.10 10.97
C VAL A 121 -5.41 -9.01 9.83
N VAL A 122 -4.52 -9.40 8.93
CA VAL A 122 -4.79 -10.33 7.83
C VAL A 122 -4.16 -11.68 8.15
N ASN A 123 -4.98 -12.74 8.20
CA ASN A 123 -4.53 -14.08 8.53
C ASN A 123 -4.88 -15.11 7.42
N PHE A 124 -4.23 -16.26 7.49
CA PHE A 124 -4.38 -17.35 6.53
C PHE A 124 -5.81 -17.92 6.44
N VAL A 125 -6.57 -17.91 7.54
CA VAL A 125 -7.88 -18.58 7.63
C VAL A 125 -8.99 -17.72 7.03
N ASP A 126 -9.03 -16.44 7.45
CA ASP A 126 -10.13 -15.54 7.09
C ASP A 126 -9.89 -14.81 5.76
N HIS A 127 -8.62 -14.58 5.41
CA HIS A 127 -8.22 -13.77 4.25
C HIS A 127 -7.07 -14.43 3.49
N PRO A 128 -7.22 -15.67 2.99
CA PRO A 128 -6.10 -16.44 2.45
C PRO A 128 -5.40 -15.76 1.25
N ASN A 129 -6.15 -15.16 0.34
CA ASN A 129 -5.57 -14.52 -0.84
C ASN A 129 -4.78 -13.26 -0.50
N GLU A 130 -5.33 -12.40 0.36
CA GLU A 130 -4.69 -11.19 0.87
C GLU A 130 -3.45 -11.56 1.70
N TYR A 131 -3.55 -12.58 2.54
CA TYR A 131 -2.43 -13.11 3.31
C TYR A 131 -1.29 -13.55 2.40
N ALA A 132 -1.58 -14.38 1.38
CA ALA A 132 -0.57 -14.83 0.43
C ALA A 132 0.07 -13.68 -0.35
N MET A 133 -0.72 -12.68 -0.74
CA MET A 133 -0.23 -11.49 -1.42
C MET A 133 0.71 -10.68 -0.51
N LEU A 134 0.32 -10.44 0.73
CA LEU A 134 1.13 -9.70 1.70
C LEU A 134 2.42 -10.44 2.03
N GLN A 135 2.38 -11.75 2.25
CA GLN A 135 3.55 -12.58 2.51
C GLN A 135 4.52 -12.57 1.31
N ASN A 136 4.02 -12.69 0.09
CA ASN A 136 4.85 -12.59 -1.10
C ASN A 136 5.52 -11.21 -1.22
N ASN A 137 4.79 -10.14 -0.96
CA ASN A 137 5.32 -8.77 -1.01
C ASN A 137 6.33 -8.50 0.10
N LEU A 138 6.09 -9.03 1.31
CA LEU A 138 7.05 -9.00 2.43
C LEU A 138 8.35 -9.73 2.06
N GLY A 139 8.26 -10.92 1.47
CA GLY A 139 9.41 -11.67 0.98
C GLY A 139 10.23 -10.87 -0.04
N ASN A 140 9.55 -10.24 -1.00
CA ASN A 140 10.20 -9.35 -1.97
C ASN A 140 10.89 -8.16 -1.28
N ALA A 141 10.23 -7.49 -0.35
CA ALA A 141 10.81 -6.36 0.37
C ALA A 141 12.07 -6.77 1.15
N LEU A 142 12.02 -7.90 1.87
CA LEU A 142 13.13 -8.42 2.68
C LEU A 142 14.38 -8.74 1.84
N GLN A 143 14.24 -9.15 0.57
CA GLN A 143 15.39 -9.39 -0.32
C GLN A 143 16.18 -8.11 -0.62
N TYR A 144 15.51 -6.96 -0.64
CA TYR A 144 16.12 -5.67 -0.98
C TYR A 144 16.65 -4.92 0.23
N VAL A 145 16.32 -5.34 1.47
CA VAL A 145 16.79 -4.65 2.67
C VAL A 145 18.32 -4.69 2.75
N SER A 146 18.93 -3.53 2.55
CA SER A 146 20.37 -3.31 2.63
C SER A 146 20.83 -3.23 4.09
N SER A 147 20.72 -4.32 4.84
CA SER A 147 21.09 -4.37 6.25
C SER A 147 22.36 -5.20 6.51
N SER A 148 22.95 -5.03 7.70
CA SER A 148 24.00 -5.91 8.22
C SER A 148 23.48 -7.35 8.48
N HIS A 149 22.17 -7.55 8.51
CA HIS A 149 21.47 -8.82 8.76
C HIS A 149 20.97 -9.49 7.48
N ARG A 150 21.76 -9.40 6.41
CA ARG A 150 21.35 -9.90 5.07
C ARG A 150 20.96 -11.37 5.06
N VAL A 151 21.68 -12.22 5.81
CA VAL A 151 21.40 -13.65 5.90
C VAL A 151 20.08 -13.89 6.64
N GLU A 152 19.86 -13.21 7.75
CA GLU A 152 18.61 -13.27 8.53
C GLU A 152 17.41 -12.81 7.71
N ASN A 153 17.52 -11.69 7.01
CA ASN A 153 16.47 -11.21 6.10
C ASN A 153 16.20 -12.20 4.96
N GLY A 154 17.23 -12.89 4.47
CA GLY A 154 17.07 -13.95 3.48
C GLY A 154 16.24 -15.13 4.00
N TYR A 155 16.47 -15.58 5.23
CA TYR A 155 15.64 -16.62 5.86
C TYR A 155 14.20 -16.15 6.08
N ARG A 156 14.00 -14.94 6.58
CA ARG A 156 12.66 -14.35 6.74
C ARG A 156 11.93 -14.22 5.39
N ALA A 157 12.64 -13.88 4.32
CA ALA A 157 12.06 -13.84 2.98
C ALA A 157 11.60 -15.23 2.52
N LEU A 158 12.41 -16.28 2.76
CA LEU A 158 12.03 -17.66 2.45
C LEU A 158 10.80 -18.10 3.25
N GLU A 159 10.76 -17.81 4.56
CA GLU A 159 9.58 -18.08 5.40
C GLU A 159 8.33 -17.39 4.86
N ALA A 160 8.43 -16.13 4.46
CA ALA A 160 7.31 -15.39 3.89
C ALA A 160 6.82 -16.00 2.56
N TYR A 161 7.73 -16.43 1.69
CA TYR A 161 7.33 -17.13 0.47
C TYR A 161 6.69 -18.50 0.75
N ASP A 162 7.21 -19.26 1.72
CA ASP A 162 6.62 -20.54 2.13
C ASP A 162 5.21 -20.33 2.70
N GLU A 163 4.98 -19.27 3.48
CA GLU A 163 3.64 -18.90 3.95
C GLU A 163 2.70 -18.56 2.78
N ALA A 164 3.17 -17.79 1.80
CA ALA A 164 2.38 -17.48 0.61
C ALA A 164 2.03 -18.73 -0.21
N LEU A 165 2.96 -19.67 -0.33
CA LEU A 165 2.76 -20.93 -1.07
C LEU A 165 1.76 -21.87 -0.42
N LYS A 166 1.54 -21.81 0.91
CA LYS A 166 0.49 -22.62 1.58
C LYS A 166 -0.90 -22.33 1.01
N VAL A 167 -1.16 -21.11 0.57
CA VAL A 167 -2.42 -20.69 -0.06
C VAL A 167 -2.40 -21.00 -1.56
N ARG A 168 -1.28 -20.68 -2.24
CA ARG A 168 -1.13 -20.78 -3.69
C ARG A 168 -0.60 -22.16 -4.07
N THR A 169 -1.35 -23.20 -3.80
CA THR A 169 -1.01 -24.55 -4.28
C THR A 169 -1.31 -24.70 -5.77
N VAL A 170 -0.59 -25.60 -6.45
CA VAL A 170 -0.79 -25.91 -7.89
C VAL A 170 -2.25 -26.30 -8.23
N ARG A 171 -3.06 -26.66 -7.22
CA ARG A 171 -4.49 -26.99 -7.38
C ARG A 171 -5.37 -25.74 -7.59
N ASP A 172 -4.94 -24.59 -7.06
CA ASP A 172 -5.75 -23.37 -7.04
C ASP A 172 -5.35 -22.39 -8.17
N MET A 173 -4.29 -22.73 -8.90
CA MET A 173 -3.78 -21.97 -10.05
C MET A 173 -3.55 -22.91 -11.23
N PRO A 174 -4.57 -23.14 -12.08
CA PRO A 174 -4.42 -23.90 -13.31
C PRO A 174 -3.52 -23.20 -14.34
#